data_d7579c9a930686486582a4e797818a0b
#
_entry.id   d7579c9a930686486582a4e797818a0b
#
_cell.length_a   1.000
_cell.length_b   1.000
_cell.length_c   1.000
_cell.angle_alpha   90.00
_cell.angle_beta   90.00
_cell.angle_gamma   90.00
#
_symmetry.space_group_name_H-M   'P 1'
#
loop_
_entity.id
_entity.type
_entity.pdbx_description
1 polymer ?
#
loop_
_entity_poly.entity_id
_entity_poly.type
_entity_poly.pdbx_seq_one_letter_code
_entity_poly.pdbx_strand_id
1 'polypeptide(L)'
;MLAGPADAAVPSLTLRTYIEGDATIVQCTGRLTAGLTGILRDEVKRLIPQSKKIVLDLTLLTHMDSMGLGTIVGLYVSAKASGCTLILINLSQRVRELFRITNVWSILEVYGENIIRMP
;
A
#
# COMPACT_ATOMS: atom_id res chain seq x y z
N MET A 1 24.94 -4.74 -21.55
CA MET A 1 24.60 -4.94 -21.14
C MET A 1 23.95 -5.59 -20.76
N LEU A 2 23.66 -6.01 -20.67
CA LEU A 2 23.12 -6.56 -20.37
C LEU A 2 22.34 -6.78 -19.63
N ALA A 3 22.30 -7.61 -19.73
CA ALA A 3 21.60 -6.81 -18.84
C ALA A 3 20.22 -7.30 -18.49
N GLY A 4 19.51 -8.00 -19.32
CA GLY A 4 18.17 -8.43 -19.07
C GLY A 4 17.98 -9.16 -17.74
N PRO A 5 18.72 -10.25 -17.47
CA PRO A 5 18.57 -10.95 -16.21
C PRO A 5 18.94 -10.12 -15.00
N ALA A 6 19.96 -9.28 -15.14
CA ALA A 6 20.35 -8.41 -14.03
C ALA A 6 19.25 -7.40 -13.72
N ASP A 7 18.61 -6.87 -14.78
CA ASP A 7 17.51 -5.93 -14.60
C ASP A 7 16.34 -6.58 -13.88
N ALA A 8 16.08 -7.84 -14.17
CA ALA A 8 15.00 -8.55 -13.51
C ALA A 8 15.23 -8.69 -12.01
N ALA A 9 16.48 -8.63 -11.58
CA ALA A 9 16.82 -8.75 -10.16
C ALA A 9 16.75 -7.42 -9.43
N VAL A 10 16.63 -6.29 -10.14
CA VAL A 10 16.58 -4.97 -9.51
C VAL A 10 15.22 -4.77 -8.86
N PRO A 11 15.17 -4.49 -7.55
CA PRO A 11 13.91 -4.21 -6.90
C PRO A 11 13.24 -2.98 -7.51
N SER A 12 11.94 -3.05 -7.70
CA SER A 12 11.21 -1.93 -8.25
C SER A 12 9.79 -1.91 -7.69
N LEU A 13 9.19 -0.74 -7.73
CA LEU A 13 7.80 -0.52 -7.38
C LEU A 13 7.22 0.41 -8.42
N THR A 14 6.13 -0.02 -9.06
CA THR A 14 5.41 0.84 -9.99
C THR A 14 3.97 0.95 -9.52
N LEU A 15 3.38 2.11 -9.77
CA LEU A 15 2.02 2.40 -9.37
C LEU A 15 1.20 2.75 -10.59
N ARG A 16 -0.05 2.29 -10.58
CA ARG A 16 -1.04 2.70 -11.56
C ARG A 16 -2.22 3.28 -10.81
N THR A 17 -2.53 4.54 -11.07
CA THR A 17 -3.61 5.24 -10.38
C THR A 17 -4.76 5.50 -11.35
N TYR A 18 -5.97 5.17 -10.93
CA TYR A 18 -7.15 5.43 -11.74
C TYR A 18 -8.36 5.60 -10.83
N ILE A 19 -9.44 6.17 -11.38
CA ILE A 19 -10.65 6.43 -10.62
C ILE A 19 -11.70 5.40 -11.00
N GLU A 20 -12.37 4.87 -9.98
CA GLU A 20 -13.45 3.91 -10.17
C GLU A 20 -14.58 4.30 -9.20
N GLY A 21 -15.67 4.86 -9.73
CA GLY A 21 -16.73 5.36 -8.90
C GLY A 21 -16.27 6.52 -8.04
N ASP A 22 -16.49 6.42 -6.73
CA ASP A 22 -16.05 7.44 -5.78
C ASP A 22 -14.67 7.13 -5.18
N ALA A 23 -14.00 6.10 -5.69
CA ALA A 23 -12.73 5.66 -5.16
C ALA A 23 -11.60 5.98 -6.14
N THR A 24 -10.44 6.31 -5.57
CA THR A 24 -9.19 6.40 -6.31
C THR A 24 -8.42 5.12 -6.02
N ILE A 25 -8.12 4.37 -7.07
CA ILE A 25 -7.43 3.08 -6.96
C ILE A 25 -5.96 3.30 -7.23
N VAL A 26 -5.12 2.78 -6.35
CA VAL A 26 -3.66 2.78 -6.56
C VAL A 26 -3.22 1.32 -6.59
N GLN A 27 -2.92 0.83 -7.77
CA GLN A 27 -2.47 -0.54 -7.95
C GLN A 27 -0.95 -0.58 -7.84
N CYS A 28 -0.45 -1.38 -6.90
CA CYS A 28 0.97 -1.49 -6.63
C CYS A 28 1.53 -2.75 -7.27
N THR A 29 2.62 -2.61 -8.02
CA THR A 29 3.27 -3.74 -8.67
C THR A 29 4.72 -3.79 -8.25
N GLY A 30 5.17 -4.94 -7.76
CA GLY A 30 6.57 -5.16 -7.42
C GLY A 30 6.81 -5.25 -5.93
N ARG A 31 7.69 -4.43 -5.40
CA ARG A 31 8.15 -4.52 -4.03
C ARG A 31 7.92 -3.23 -3.26
N LEU A 32 7.29 -3.34 -2.11
CA LEU A 32 7.15 -2.21 -1.19
C LEU A 32 8.12 -2.44 -0.04
N THR A 33 9.37 -2.10 -0.29
CA THR A 33 10.47 -2.38 0.63
C THR A 33 11.32 -1.13 0.83
N ALA A 34 12.28 -1.21 1.74
CA ALA A 34 13.18 -0.10 2.04
C ALA A 34 13.78 0.46 0.75
N GLY A 35 13.83 1.78 0.64
CA GLY A 35 14.35 2.46 -0.54
C GLY A 35 13.29 2.73 -1.59
N LEU A 36 12.13 2.05 -1.55
CA LEU A 36 11.08 2.21 -2.53
C LEU A 36 9.80 2.80 -1.93
N THR A 37 9.73 2.90 -0.62
CA THR A 37 8.50 3.34 0.07
C THR A 37 8.09 4.74 -0.30
N GLY A 38 9.04 5.61 -0.63
CA GLY A 38 8.73 6.99 -1.00
C GLY A 38 7.87 7.09 -2.24
N ILE A 39 7.98 6.12 -3.15
CA ILE A 39 7.16 6.10 -4.36
C ILE A 39 5.68 6.04 -3.99
N LEU A 40 5.32 5.12 -3.10
CA LEU A 40 3.92 5.00 -2.67
C LEU A 40 3.52 6.17 -1.78
N ARG A 41 4.38 6.54 -0.84
CA ARG A 41 4.06 7.63 0.09
C ARG A 41 3.74 8.92 -0.66
N ASP A 42 4.56 9.29 -1.62
CA ASP A 42 4.38 10.54 -2.33
C ASP A 42 3.09 10.52 -3.15
N GLU A 43 2.80 9.42 -3.81
CA GLU A 43 1.59 9.33 -4.62
C GLU A 43 0.34 9.41 -3.75
N VAL A 44 0.29 8.64 -2.66
CA VAL A 44 -0.90 8.63 -1.81
C VAL A 44 -1.08 9.98 -1.13
N LYS A 45 0.00 10.60 -0.66
CA LYS A 45 -0.11 11.92 -0.03
C LYS A 45 -0.61 12.97 -1.01
N ARG A 46 -0.25 12.84 -2.28
CA ARG A 46 -0.77 13.73 -3.31
C ARG A 46 -2.27 13.54 -3.51
N LEU A 47 -2.76 12.30 -3.36
CA LEU A 47 -4.15 11.96 -3.62
C LEU A 47 -5.09 12.26 -2.45
N ILE A 48 -4.57 12.21 -1.22
CA ILE A 48 -5.40 12.35 -0.02
C ILE A 48 -6.28 13.62 -0.04
N PRO A 49 -5.76 14.81 -0.36
CA PRO A 49 -6.59 16.03 -0.29
C PRO A 49 -7.73 16.04 -1.29
N GLN A 50 -7.64 15.25 -2.34
CA GLN A 50 -8.64 15.29 -3.41
C GLN A 50 -9.43 14.00 -3.53
N SER A 51 -9.34 13.11 -2.54
CA SER A 51 -9.99 11.81 -2.60
C SER A 51 -10.79 11.59 -1.33
N LYS A 52 -12.01 11.05 -1.47
CA LYS A 52 -12.78 10.59 -0.32
C LYS A 52 -12.36 9.21 0.10
N LYS A 53 -11.95 8.40 -0.86
CA LYS A 53 -11.58 7.01 -0.62
C LYS A 53 -10.43 6.65 -1.53
N ILE A 54 -9.40 6.05 -0.95
CA ILE A 54 -8.26 5.54 -1.69
C ILE A 54 -8.18 4.04 -1.43
N VAL A 55 -8.09 3.27 -2.50
CA VAL A 55 -7.95 1.81 -2.41
C VAL A 55 -6.57 1.44 -2.88
N LEU A 56 -5.79 0.84 -1.99
CA LEU A 56 -4.49 0.28 -2.36
C LEU A 56 -4.70 -1.17 -2.77
N ASP A 57 -4.51 -1.44 -4.05
CA ASP A 57 -4.65 -2.80 -4.59
C ASP A 57 -3.28 -3.46 -4.58
N LEU A 58 -3.13 -4.45 -3.73
CA LEU A 58 -1.85 -5.11 -3.50
C LEU A 58 -1.75 -6.46 -4.23
N THR A 59 -2.63 -6.70 -5.19
CA THR A 59 -2.66 -7.97 -5.94
C THR A 59 -1.30 -8.31 -6.53
N LEU A 60 -0.63 -7.33 -7.10
CA LEU A 60 0.63 -7.55 -7.83
C LEU A 60 1.85 -7.20 -7.00
N LEU A 61 1.67 -7.02 -5.70
CA LEU A 61 2.78 -6.77 -4.79
C LEU A 61 3.40 -8.10 -4.40
N THR A 62 4.68 -8.27 -4.69
CA THR A 62 5.37 -9.54 -4.45
C THR A 62 6.09 -9.58 -3.12
N HIS A 63 6.53 -8.43 -2.62
CA HIS A 63 7.31 -8.36 -1.38
C HIS A 63 6.94 -7.12 -0.59
N MET A 64 6.99 -7.25 0.74
CA MET A 64 6.85 -6.13 1.66
C MET A 64 7.72 -6.42 2.87
N ASP A 65 8.45 -5.40 3.32
CA ASP A 65 9.20 -5.49 4.57
C ASP A 65 8.59 -4.55 5.61
N SER A 66 9.24 -4.44 6.77
CA SER A 66 8.72 -3.61 7.85
C SER A 66 8.66 -2.12 7.47
N MET A 67 9.54 -1.67 6.59
CA MET A 67 9.51 -0.28 6.12
C MET A 67 8.28 -0.03 5.27
N GLY A 68 7.93 -1.00 4.40
CA GLY A 68 6.73 -0.92 3.59
C GLY A 68 5.48 -0.93 4.47
N LEU A 69 5.47 -1.82 5.45
CA LEU A 69 4.36 -1.91 6.38
C LEU A 69 4.18 -0.59 7.14
N GLY A 70 5.28 -0.03 7.65
CA GLY A 70 5.22 1.25 8.36
C GLY A 70 4.70 2.37 7.48
N THR A 71 5.06 2.35 6.21
CA THR A 71 4.56 3.34 5.25
C THR A 71 3.05 3.24 5.11
N ILE A 72 2.52 2.02 5.00
CA ILE A 72 1.07 1.85 4.89
C ILE A 72 0.36 2.34 6.14
N VAL A 73 0.89 1.99 7.32
CA VAL A 73 0.28 2.45 8.58
C VAL A 73 0.28 3.97 8.65
N GLY A 74 1.41 4.60 8.29
CA GLY A 74 1.51 6.05 8.30
C GLY A 74 0.53 6.71 7.33
N LEU A 75 0.35 6.11 6.18
CA LEU A 75 -0.60 6.62 5.19
C LEU A 75 -2.04 6.47 5.68
N TYR A 76 -2.34 5.37 6.35
CA TYR A 76 -3.66 5.19 6.94
C TYR A 76 -3.95 6.30 7.95
N VAL A 77 -3.00 6.58 8.83
CA VAL A 77 -3.17 7.63 9.84
C VAL A 77 -3.35 9.00 9.17
N SER A 78 -2.53 9.29 8.16
CA SER A 78 -2.62 10.56 7.44
C SER A 78 -3.95 10.72 6.73
N ALA A 79 -4.42 9.67 6.08
CA ALA A 79 -5.70 9.70 5.38
C ALA A 79 -6.84 9.95 6.38
N LYS A 80 -6.83 9.22 7.49
CA LYS A 80 -7.88 9.36 8.49
C LYS A 80 -7.92 10.78 9.05
N ALA A 81 -6.77 11.35 9.31
CA ALA A 81 -6.68 12.73 9.82
C ALA A 81 -7.25 13.75 8.83
N SER A 82 -7.25 13.43 7.54
CA SER A 82 -7.74 14.31 6.48
C SER A 82 -9.14 13.96 6.02
N GLY A 83 -9.81 13.03 6.69
CA GLY A 83 -11.16 12.63 6.30
C GLY A 83 -11.21 11.72 5.08
N CYS A 84 -10.09 11.13 4.69
CA CYS A 84 -10.02 10.21 3.57
C CYS A 84 -9.97 8.78 4.10
N THR A 85 -10.76 7.89 3.51
CA THR A 85 -10.76 6.49 3.90
C THR A 85 -9.74 5.72 3.07
N LEU A 86 -8.80 5.05 3.74
CA LEU A 86 -7.82 4.21 3.07
C LEU A 86 -8.19 2.75 3.24
N ILE A 87 -8.27 2.03 2.13
CA ILE A 87 -8.67 0.64 2.10
C ILE A 87 -7.56 -0.18 1.41
N LEU A 88 -7.23 -1.32 2.00
CA LEU A 88 -6.29 -2.26 1.39
C LEU A 88 -7.06 -3.45 0.86
N ILE A 89 -6.77 -3.87 -0.36
CA ILE A 89 -7.42 -5.05 -0.94
C ILE A 89 -6.39 -6.01 -1.51
N ASN A 90 -6.78 -7.28 -1.54
CA ASN A 90 -6.03 -8.34 -2.22
C ASN A 90 -4.65 -8.57 -1.61
N LEU A 91 -4.60 -8.62 -0.28
CA LEU A 91 -3.35 -8.94 0.41
C LEU A 91 -2.94 -10.38 0.13
N SER A 92 -1.69 -10.58 -0.29
CA SER A 92 -1.14 -11.92 -0.43
C SER A 92 -0.98 -12.56 0.94
N GLN A 93 -0.83 -13.87 0.95
CA GLN A 93 -0.62 -14.56 2.22
C GLN A 93 0.63 -14.08 2.94
N ARG A 94 1.67 -13.78 2.18
CA ARG A 94 2.91 -13.26 2.76
C ARG A 94 2.69 -11.91 3.43
N VAL A 95 1.94 -11.03 2.81
CA VAL A 95 1.64 -9.72 3.38
C VAL A 95 0.76 -9.86 4.62
N ARG A 96 -0.24 -10.75 4.57
CA ARG A 96 -1.08 -11.02 5.73
C ARG A 96 -0.25 -11.52 6.90
N GLU A 97 0.70 -12.39 6.62
CA GLU A 97 1.56 -12.93 7.67
C GLU A 97 2.39 -11.83 8.32
N LEU A 98 2.90 -10.91 7.53
CA LEU A 98 3.65 -9.77 8.05
C LEU A 98 2.77 -8.91 8.96
N PHE A 99 1.53 -8.66 8.57
CA PHE A 99 0.58 -7.91 9.40
C PHE A 99 0.34 -8.65 10.71
N ARG A 100 0.21 -9.97 10.65
CA ARG A 100 -0.08 -10.78 11.82
C ARG A 100 1.08 -10.78 12.81
N ILE A 101 2.30 -11.03 12.34
CA ILE A 101 3.45 -11.15 13.25
C ILE A 101 3.89 -9.82 13.81
N THR A 102 3.56 -8.71 13.16
CA THR A 102 3.89 -7.38 13.65
C THR A 102 2.78 -6.77 14.48
N ASN A 103 1.66 -7.48 14.63
CA ASN A 103 0.50 -7.01 15.39
C ASN A 103 -0.11 -5.72 14.86
N VAL A 104 0.06 -5.46 13.58
CA VAL A 104 -0.48 -4.25 12.95
C VAL A 104 -2.00 -4.26 12.92
N TRP A 105 -2.61 -5.45 12.93
CA TRP A 105 -4.07 -5.55 12.99
C TRP A 105 -4.65 -4.79 14.18
N SER A 106 -3.98 -4.86 15.34
CA SER A 106 -4.45 -4.15 16.53
C SER A 106 -4.48 -2.64 16.31
N ILE A 107 -3.47 -2.11 15.65
CA ILE A 107 -3.40 -0.68 15.37
C ILE A 107 -4.56 -0.27 14.48
N LEU A 108 -4.84 -1.04 13.44
CA LEU A 108 -5.91 -0.73 12.51
C LEU A 108 -7.27 -0.82 13.18
N GLU A 109 -7.45 -1.80 14.07
CA GLU A 109 -8.70 -1.95 14.81
C GLU A 109 -8.97 -0.78 15.73
N VAL A 110 -7.93 -0.24 16.36
CA VAL A 110 -8.08 0.88 17.28
C VAL A 110 -8.70 2.09 16.60
N TYR A 111 -8.38 2.31 15.33
CA TYR A 111 -8.95 3.41 14.60
C TYR A 111 -10.35 3.12 14.07
N GLY A 112 -10.84 1.89 14.26
CA GLY A 112 -12.24 1.57 14.00
C GLY A 112 -12.65 1.58 12.55
N GLU A 113 -11.73 1.40 11.65
CA GLU A 113 -12.02 1.45 10.22
C GLU A 113 -12.03 0.07 9.61
N ASN A 114 -12.93 -0.15 8.65
CA ASN A 114 -12.92 -1.36 7.85
C ASN A 114 -12.08 -1.12 6.62
N ILE A 115 -10.78 -0.93 6.84
CA ILE A 115 -9.88 -0.53 5.78
C ILE A 115 -9.22 -1.68 5.06
N ILE A 116 -9.29 -2.88 5.62
CA ILE A 116 -8.68 -4.06 5.03
C ILE A 116 -9.77 -4.98 4.57
N ARG A 117 -9.72 -5.33 3.28
CA ARG A 117 -10.65 -6.26 2.67
C ARG A 117 -9.91 -7.51 2.26
N MET A 118 -10.43 -8.64 2.67
CA MET A 118 -9.87 -9.93 2.32
C MET A 118 -10.67 -10.53 1.18
N PRO A 119 -9.99 -11.07 0.17
CA PRO A 119 -10.68 -11.72 -0.93
C PRO A 119 -11.53 -12.88 -0.44
#